data_7811d79645c76807c2d621dec937f68d
#
_entry.id   7811d79645c76807c2d621dec937f68d
#
_cell.length_a   1.000
_cell.length_b   1.000
_cell.length_c   1.000
_cell.angle_alpha   90.00
_cell.angle_beta   90.00
_cell.angle_gamma   90.00
#
_symmetry.space_group_name_H-M   'P 1'
#
loop_
_entity.id
_entity.type
_entity.pdbx_description
1 polymer ?
#
loop_
_entity_poly.entity_id
_entity_poly.type
_entity_poly.pdbx_seq_one_letter_code
_entity_poly.pdbx_strand_id
1 'polypeptide(L)'
;MKSGHERIRFSISKEELTRRWDAVRQVMKEEKIDFLVMQNDNDFLQGYGKWFTDIPAVNGYPTTVIFPRDGEMTVINSGPRSSGPADLSAKGWAFRGVRKLMTAPYFPSLHYSTTYDAELVVRELAPFKDCSVGLVGCGMMSLAFGDYLRNHLTAAGISDFTEFVDRIKVVKSDEEIGLIRETASIQDAAFEKALGMIRPGVRDSEVAAFVQHTVQDLGSEQQLIMVGSAPMGTPCPQMRRHFTHRKMMAGDQFTLMIEVNGPGGMYTELGRTCVLGKPSNELLDAFEVAREAQQVTLDLLKPGADPRDIITAHNAFLRKRGWPEETRLYAHGQGYDLVERPAIREDETMRIQANMNITVHPIVASGTVFSWVCDNYLVTENGPSACLHRTEKKIFEI
;
A
#
# COMPACT_ATOMS: atom_id res chain seq x y z
N MET A 1 22.69 23.15 15.29
CA MET A 1 22.61 21.69 15.53
C MET A 1 21.58 21.15 14.57
N LYS A 2 21.93 20.26 13.65
CA LYS A 2 20.94 19.57 12.82
C LYS A 2 20.06 18.78 13.78
N SER A 3 18.73 18.93 13.69
CA SER A 3 17.80 18.17 14.52
C SER A 3 17.99 16.68 14.21
N GLY A 4 18.17 15.83 15.22
CA GLY A 4 18.40 14.41 15.07
C GLY A 4 17.16 13.58 14.66
N HIS A 5 16.24 14.18 13.88
CA HIS A 5 15.01 13.57 13.39
C HIS A 5 14.97 13.58 11.86
N GLU A 6 16.05 13.13 11.22
CA GLU A 6 16.03 12.89 9.78
C GLU A 6 15.38 11.53 9.53
N ARG A 7 14.41 11.45 8.62
CA ARG A 7 13.98 10.19 8.03
C ARG A 7 15.18 9.51 7.38
N ILE A 8 15.18 8.18 7.34
CA ILE A 8 16.32 7.38 6.92
C ILE A 8 16.87 7.81 5.55
N ARG A 9 16.02 8.20 4.60
CA ARG A 9 16.46 8.66 3.28
C ARG A 9 15.70 9.85 2.73
N PHE A 10 14.36 9.79 2.64
CA PHE A 10 13.54 10.81 1.99
C PHE A 10 12.39 11.29 2.86
N SER A 11 12.15 12.58 2.84
CA SER A 11 10.89 13.19 3.25
C SER A 11 10.23 13.77 2.01
N ILE A 12 8.91 13.74 1.96
CA ILE A 12 8.15 14.42 0.91
C ILE A 12 8.45 15.92 0.96
N SER A 13 8.60 16.57 -0.18
CA SER A 13 8.85 18.02 -0.25
C SER A 13 7.65 18.81 0.31
N LYS A 14 7.92 20.05 0.71
CA LYS A 14 6.85 20.97 1.13
C LYS A 14 5.94 21.31 -0.05
N GLU A 15 6.52 21.45 -1.22
CA GLU A 15 5.84 21.74 -2.48
C GLU A 15 4.84 20.64 -2.82
N GLU A 16 5.23 19.37 -2.70
CA GLU A 16 4.34 18.23 -2.94
C GLU A 16 3.22 18.16 -1.89
N LEU A 17 3.51 18.35 -0.61
CA LEU A 17 2.47 18.40 0.42
C LEU A 17 1.49 19.56 0.16
N THR A 18 1.98 20.72 -0.26
CA THR A 18 1.12 21.87 -0.59
C THR A 18 0.22 21.54 -1.78
N ARG A 19 0.75 20.92 -2.84
CA ARG A 19 -0.03 20.46 -4.00
C ARG A 19 -1.18 19.54 -3.57
N ARG A 20 -0.89 18.56 -2.69
CA ARG A 20 -1.90 17.64 -2.15
C ARG A 20 -2.99 18.38 -1.39
N TRP A 21 -2.59 19.26 -0.47
CA TRP A 21 -3.52 20.04 0.36
C TRP A 21 -4.39 20.96 -0.47
N ASP A 22 -3.82 21.64 -1.47
CA ASP A 22 -4.57 22.55 -2.33
C ASP A 22 -5.59 21.81 -3.18
N ALA A 23 -5.22 20.64 -3.74
CA ALA A 23 -6.15 19.80 -4.49
C ALA A 23 -7.34 19.32 -3.63
N VAL A 24 -7.06 18.86 -2.40
CA VAL A 24 -8.11 18.44 -1.47
C VAL A 24 -8.99 19.61 -1.04
N ARG A 25 -8.40 20.76 -0.71
CA ARG A 25 -9.15 21.97 -0.32
C ARG A 25 -10.06 22.48 -1.41
N GLN A 26 -9.64 22.33 -2.66
CA GLN A 26 -10.50 22.68 -3.79
C GLN A 26 -11.78 21.83 -3.79
N VAL A 27 -11.65 20.52 -3.65
CA VAL A 27 -12.80 19.60 -3.59
C VAL A 27 -13.63 19.84 -2.31
N MET A 28 -12.98 20.10 -1.16
CA MET A 28 -13.70 20.46 0.07
C MET A 28 -14.57 21.73 -0.10
N LYS A 29 -14.11 22.72 -0.88
CA LYS A 29 -14.90 23.92 -1.19
C LYS A 29 -16.12 23.59 -2.06
N GLU A 30 -15.91 22.76 -3.09
CA GLU A 30 -16.98 22.33 -4.00
C GLU A 30 -18.07 21.54 -3.27
N GLU A 31 -17.66 20.61 -2.39
CA GLU A 31 -18.55 19.77 -1.59
C GLU A 31 -19.01 20.41 -0.27
N LYS A 32 -18.57 21.66 0.02
CA LYS A 32 -18.91 22.42 1.23
C LYS A 32 -18.54 21.71 2.53
N ILE A 33 -17.38 21.08 2.56
CA ILE A 33 -16.80 20.43 3.74
C ILE A 33 -15.83 21.38 4.43
N ASP A 34 -15.95 21.52 5.75
CA ASP A 34 -15.11 22.42 6.54
C ASP A 34 -13.88 21.71 7.12
N PHE A 35 -14.04 20.45 7.52
CA PHE A 35 -12.98 19.64 8.12
C PHE A 35 -12.97 18.22 7.55
N LEU A 36 -11.78 17.67 7.36
CA LEU A 36 -11.61 16.23 7.19
C LEU A 36 -11.03 15.62 8.45
N VAL A 37 -11.47 14.41 8.78
CA VAL A 37 -10.95 13.65 9.91
C VAL A 37 -10.55 12.26 9.41
N MET A 38 -9.34 11.82 9.73
CA MET A 38 -8.82 10.50 9.38
C MET A 38 -8.01 9.91 10.52
N GLN A 39 -8.01 8.58 10.61
CA GLN A 39 -7.17 7.80 11.54
C GLN A 39 -6.12 7.02 10.77
N ASN A 40 -4.98 6.78 11.40
CA ASN A 40 -3.89 5.99 10.86
C ASN A 40 -3.23 5.19 12.01
N ASP A 41 -3.39 3.88 12.06
CA ASP A 41 -2.76 2.98 13.03
C ASP A 41 -2.08 1.78 12.38
N ASN A 42 -2.03 1.76 11.05
CA ASN A 42 -1.51 0.66 10.25
C ASN A 42 -0.73 1.21 9.06
N ASP A 43 0.50 0.74 8.89
CA ASP A 43 1.39 1.20 7.82
C ASP A 43 1.24 0.39 6.51
N PHE A 44 0.44 -0.67 6.51
CA PHE A 44 0.10 -1.44 5.31
C PHE A 44 -1.13 -0.88 4.58
N LEU A 45 -2.11 -0.42 5.35
CA LEU A 45 -3.36 0.18 4.89
C LEU A 45 -3.64 1.42 5.75
N GLN A 46 -4.47 2.34 5.34
CA GLN A 46 -4.70 3.64 6.00
C GLN A 46 -3.63 4.71 5.71
N GLY A 47 -3.02 4.65 4.54
CA GLY A 47 -2.02 5.63 4.12
C GLY A 47 -2.48 7.10 4.02
N TYR A 48 -3.75 7.39 4.31
CA TYR A 48 -4.28 8.77 4.26
C TYR A 48 -3.56 9.72 5.21
N GLY A 49 -3.42 9.35 6.49
CA GLY A 49 -2.71 10.20 7.46
C GLY A 49 -1.29 10.54 7.01
N LYS A 50 -0.57 9.54 6.51
CA LYS A 50 0.77 9.71 5.96
C LYS A 50 0.78 10.59 4.68
N TRP A 51 -0.19 10.41 3.80
CA TRP A 51 -0.31 11.20 2.58
C TRP A 51 -0.52 12.69 2.87
N PHE A 52 -1.28 13.02 3.93
CA PHE A 52 -1.49 14.41 4.35
C PHE A 52 -0.32 15.00 5.13
N THR A 53 0.41 14.21 5.91
CA THR A 53 1.35 14.72 6.92
C THR A 53 2.80 14.32 6.69
N ASP A 54 3.06 13.32 5.85
CA ASP A 54 4.34 12.63 5.74
C ASP A 54 4.80 11.96 7.06
N ILE A 55 3.89 11.81 8.03
CA ILE A 55 4.16 11.12 9.29
C ILE A 55 3.76 9.65 9.11
N PRO A 56 4.70 8.69 9.17
CA PRO A 56 4.38 7.28 9.06
C PRO A 56 3.51 6.84 10.24
N ALA A 57 2.67 5.82 10.00
CA ALA A 57 1.94 5.15 11.05
C ALA A 57 2.91 4.46 12.01
N VAL A 58 2.49 4.35 13.26
CA VAL A 58 3.11 3.45 14.23
C VAL A 58 2.09 2.37 14.53
N ASN A 59 2.31 1.18 13.98
CA ASN A 59 1.35 0.07 14.10
C ASN A 59 0.89 -0.14 15.54
N GLY A 60 -0.43 -0.10 15.74
CA GLY A 60 -1.05 -0.22 17.06
C GLY A 60 -1.07 1.07 17.90
N TYR A 61 -0.54 2.20 17.39
CA TYR A 61 -0.58 3.51 18.07
C TYR A 61 -1.27 4.53 17.16
N PRO A 62 -2.58 4.67 17.23
CA PRO A 62 -3.33 5.51 16.32
C PRO A 62 -2.88 6.97 16.31
N THR A 63 -2.82 7.52 15.12
CA THR A 63 -2.70 8.95 14.86
C THR A 63 -3.98 9.43 14.20
N THR A 64 -4.61 10.45 14.76
CA THR A 64 -5.77 11.09 14.15
C THR A 64 -5.38 12.45 13.61
N VAL A 65 -5.78 12.75 12.37
CA VAL A 65 -5.51 14.03 11.71
C VAL A 65 -6.83 14.76 11.49
N ILE A 66 -6.88 16.02 11.89
CA ILE A 66 -7.96 16.97 11.57
C ILE A 66 -7.39 17.95 10.56
N PHE A 67 -7.86 17.87 9.31
CA PHE A 67 -7.44 18.74 8.21
C PHE A 67 -8.53 19.77 7.92
N PRO A 68 -8.29 21.05 8.21
CA PRO A 68 -9.26 22.11 7.91
C PRO A 68 -9.19 22.52 6.44
N ARG A 69 -10.34 22.96 5.91
CA ARG A 69 -10.40 23.61 4.59
C ARG A 69 -9.50 24.85 4.53
N ASP A 70 -9.42 25.60 5.62
CA ASP A 70 -8.60 26.79 5.73
C ASP A 70 -7.68 26.71 6.97
N GLY A 71 -6.37 26.91 6.77
CA GLY A 71 -5.37 26.87 7.84
C GLY A 71 -4.60 25.56 7.96
N GLU A 72 -3.98 25.32 9.12
CA GLU A 72 -3.10 24.20 9.39
C GLU A 72 -3.78 23.10 10.19
N MET A 73 -3.28 21.88 10.07
CA MET A 73 -3.81 20.67 10.70
C MET A 73 -3.67 20.66 12.23
N THR A 74 -4.54 19.87 12.87
CA THR A 74 -4.33 19.36 14.22
C THR A 74 -4.06 17.86 14.13
N VAL A 75 -3.03 17.39 14.83
CA VAL A 75 -2.68 15.96 14.92
C VAL A 75 -2.89 15.50 16.36
N ILE A 76 -3.49 14.32 16.52
CA ILE A 76 -3.73 13.67 17.82
C ILE A 76 -2.99 12.33 17.80
N ASN A 77 -2.02 12.16 18.68
CA ASN A 77 -1.25 10.93 18.82
C ASN A 77 -1.58 10.18 20.10
N SER A 78 -1.36 8.86 20.09
CA SER A 78 -1.29 8.09 21.33
C SER A 78 -0.11 8.60 22.16
N GLY A 79 -0.34 8.81 23.45
CA GLY A 79 0.69 9.32 24.36
C GLY A 79 0.12 9.80 25.70
N PRO A 80 0.95 10.40 26.55
CA PRO A 80 0.49 10.97 27.81
C PRO A 80 -0.60 12.02 27.57
N ARG A 81 -1.60 12.08 28.45
CA ARG A 81 -2.63 13.12 28.35
C ARG A 81 -1.99 14.52 28.46
N SER A 82 -2.04 15.28 27.38
CA SER A 82 -1.47 16.64 27.37
C SER A 82 -2.52 17.67 27.75
N SER A 83 -2.11 18.66 28.53
CA SER A 83 -2.95 19.78 28.96
C SER A 83 -2.97 20.97 27.98
N GLY A 84 -2.15 20.93 26.94
CA GLY A 84 -2.05 22.02 25.96
C GLY A 84 -1.31 21.62 24.68
N PRO A 85 -1.30 22.49 23.67
CA PRO A 85 -0.57 22.24 22.43
C PRO A 85 0.94 22.17 22.70
N ALA A 86 1.60 21.17 22.11
CA ALA A 86 3.06 21.11 22.11
C ALA A 86 3.63 22.21 21.19
N ASP A 87 4.73 22.83 21.60
CA ASP A 87 5.50 23.69 20.67
C ASP A 87 6.12 22.84 19.59
N LEU A 88 5.71 23.06 18.35
CA LEU A 88 6.16 22.34 17.16
C LEU A 88 7.30 23.03 16.42
N SER A 89 7.68 24.25 16.82
CA SER A 89 8.72 25.07 16.16
C SER A 89 10.08 24.37 16.06
N ALA A 90 10.39 23.51 17.05
CA ALA A 90 11.64 22.74 17.09
C ALA A 90 11.58 21.39 16.36
N LYS A 91 10.41 20.97 15.86
CA LYS A 91 10.19 19.61 15.31
C LYS A 91 10.41 19.49 13.79
N GLY A 92 10.73 20.61 13.13
CA GLY A 92 11.18 20.62 11.73
C GLY A 92 10.23 19.92 10.75
N TRP A 93 10.76 19.04 9.92
CA TRP A 93 10.05 18.36 8.84
C TRP A 93 8.86 17.48 9.30
N ALA A 94 8.90 16.96 10.52
CA ALA A 94 7.94 15.97 10.99
C ALA A 94 6.52 16.54 11.21
N PHE A 95 6.35 17.86 11.24
CA PHE A 95 5.05 18.49 11.53
C PHE A 95 4.75 19.66 10.59
N ARG A 96 5.14 19.53 9.34
CA ARG A 96 4.82 20.53 8.31
C ARG A 96 3.30 20.67 8.15
N GLY A 97 2.80 21.89 8.15
CA GLY A 97 1.38 22.20 8.06
C GLY A 97 0.56 21.79 9.29
N VAL A 98 1.21 21.48 10.42
CA VAL A 98 0.56 21.13 11.69
C VAL A 98 0.74 22.26 12.69
N ARG A 99 -0.37 22.92 13.07
CA ARG A 99 -0.37 23.99 14.09
C ARG A 99 -0.44 23.46 15.50
N LYS A 100 -1.02 22.25 15.69
CA LYS A 100 -1.33 21.74 17.03
C LYS A 100 -1.12 20.22 17.10
N LEU A 101 -0.40 19.80 18.13
CA LEU A 101 -0.27 18.41 18.50
C LEU A 101 -0.95 18.17 19.84
N MET A 102 -1.85 17.19 19.89
CA MET A 102 -2.54 16.75 21.09
C MET A 102 -2.19 15.28 21.34
N THR A 103 -2.28 14.84 22.59
CA THR A 103 -2.04 13.43 22.91
C THR A 103 -3.09 12.90 23.90
N ALA A 104 -3.44 11.63 23.74
CA ALA A 104 -4.28 10.89 24.67
C ALA A 104 -3.72 9.48 24.87
N PRO A 105 -3.88 8.87 26.04
CA PRO A 105 -3.46 7.49 26.30
C PRO A 105 -4.47 6.50 25.70
N TYR A 106 -4.61 6.56 24.38
CA TYR A 106 -5.52 5.74 23.58
C TYR A 106 -4.82 4.48 23.09
N PHE A 107 -5.44 3.33 23.34
CA PHE A 107 -5.00 2.03 22.83
C PHE A 107 -6.23 1.24 22.36
N PRO A 108 -6.26 0.78 21.10
CA PRO A 108 -7.40 0.03 20.55
C PRO A 108 -7.76 -1.23 21.33
N SER A 109 -6.79 -1.85 22.00
CA SER A 109 -6.96 -3.04 22.83
C SER A 109 -7.57 -2.77 24.21
N LEU A 110 -7.66 -1.52 24.64
CA LEU A 110 -8.23 -1.11 25.92
C LEU A 110 -9.60 -0.47 25.70
N HIS A 111 -10.68 -1.26 25.79
CA HIS A 111 -12.04 -0.83 25.43
C HIS A 111 -12.49 0.47 26.08
N TYR A 112 -12.05 0.77 27.31
CA TYR A 112 -12.38 2.00 28.03
C TYR A 112 -11.62 3.24 27.54
N SER A 113 -10.63 3.07 26.65
CA SER A 113 -9.86 4.18 26.08
C SER A 113 -10.21 4.45 24.60
N THR A 114 -11.09 3.65 24.01
CA THR A 114 -11.33 3.66 22.54
C THR A 114 -11.99 4.91 21.98
N THR A 115 -12.39 5.85 22.84
CA THR A 115 -12.97 7.15 22.46
C THR A 115 -12.08 8.35 22.77
N TYR A 116 -10.93 8.15 23.41
CA TYR A 116 -10.12 9.27 23.92
C TYR A 116 -9.60 10.22 22.83
N ASP A 117 -9.27 9.71 21.66
CA ASP A 117 -8.90 10.51 20.51
C ASP A 117 -10.13 11.20 19.88
N ALA A 118 -11.27 10.49 19.79
CA ALA A 118 -12.53 11.08 19.33
C ALA A 118 -13.01 12.22 20.25
N GLU A 119 -12.84 12.09 21.58
CA GLU A 119 -13.10 13.18 22.55
C GLU A 119 -12.26 14.42 22.23
N LEU A 120 -11.00 14.22 21.83
CA LEU A 120 -10.13 15.33 21.46
C LEU A 120 -10.56 15.97 20.12
N VAL A 121 -11.03 15.17 19.15
CA VAL A 121 -11.60 15.69 17.90
C VAL A 121 -12.83 16.55 18.19
N VAL A 122 -13.79 16.04 18.98
CA VAL A 122 -14.99 16.78 19.34
C VAL A 122 -14.65 18.10 20.06
N ARG A 123 -13.69 18.05 20.99
CA ARG A 123 -13.21 19.26 21.69
C ARG A 123 -12.57 20.27 20.76
N GLU A 124 -11.80 19.82 19.77
CA GLU A 124 -11.15 20.69 18.80
C GLU A 124 -12.17 21.35 17.86
N LEU A 125 -13.22 20.64 17.48
CA LEU A 125 -14.25 21.13 16.59
C LEU A 125 -15.37 21.91 17.29
N ALA A 126 -15.49 21.81 18.62
CA ALA A 126 -16.55 22.48 19.40
C ALA A 126 -16.70 23.99 19.18
N PRO A 127 -15.65 24.81 18.89
CA PRO A 127 -15.79 26.20 18.55
C PRO A 127 -16.50 26.46 17.21
N PHE A 128 -16.53 25.48 16.31
CA PHE A 128 -17.09 25.58 14.97
C PHE A 128 -18.49 24.98 14.95
N LYS A 129 -19.47 25.74 15.43
CA LYS A 129 -20.87 25.32 15.39
C LYS A 129 -21.31 25.16 13.93
N ASP A 130 -22.11 24.13 13.67
CA ASP A 130 -22.67 23.84 12.33
C ASP A 130 -21.64 23.55 11.22
N CYS A 131 -20.41 23.17 11.60
CA CYS A 131 -19.41 22.77 10.62
C CYS A 131 -19.75 21.43 9.94
N SER A 132 -19.32 21.26 8.69
CA SER A 132 -19.41 19.99 7.97
C SER A 132 -18.10 19.21 8.07
N VAL A 133 -18.20 17.90 8.34
CA VAL A 133 -17.05 17.03 8.59
C VAL A 133 -17.07 15.86 7.62
N GLY A 134 -16.01 15.73 6.80
CA GLY A 134 -15.76 14.57 5.96
C GLY A 134 -14.88 13.57 6.69
N LEU A 135 -15.31 12.31 6.79
CA LEU A 135 -14.45 11.23 7.28
C LEU A 135 -13.69 10.61 6.10
N VAL A 136 -12.40 10.35 6.26
CA VAL A 136 -11.55 9.76 5.21
C VAL A 136 -11.00 8.43 5.70
N GLY A 137 -11.18 7.37 4.89
CA GLY A 137 -10.79 6.02 5.25
C GLY A 137 -11.76 5.34 6.21
N CYS A 138 -13.07 5.58 6.04
CA CYS A 138 -14.13 5.06 6.92
C CYS A 138 -14.08 3.55 7.12
N GLY A 139 -13.67 2.77 6.10
CA GLY A 139 -13.55 1.32 6.18
C GLY A 139 -12.50 0.80 7.17
N MET A 140 -11.59 1.68 7.59
CA MET A 140 -10.50 1.35 8.52
C MET A 140 -10.61 2.10 9.87
N MET A 141 -11.59 2.97 10.04
CA MET A 141 -11.85 3.63 11.33
C MET A 141 -12.47 2.65 12.32
N SER A 142 -12.08 2.76 13.60
CA SER A 142 -12.75 1.97 14.61
C SER A 142 -14.23 2.41 14.75
N LEU A 143 -15.11 1.43 14.97
CA LEU A 143 -16.54 1.70 15.20
C LEU A 143 -16.74 2.67 16.38
N ALA A 144 -15.99 2.47 17.48
CA ALA A 144 -16.08 3.32 18.68
C ALA A 144 -15.75 4.78 18.38
N PHE A 145 -14.73 5.03 17.55
CA PHE A 145 -14.37 6.37 17.11
C PHE A 145 -15.47 7.01 16.26
N GLY A 146 -15.92 6.30 15.22
CA GLY A 146 -16.94 6.81 14.30
C GLY A 146 -18.28 7.10 15.01
N ASP A 147 -18.73 6.19 15.87
CA ASP A 147 -19.96 6.37 16.63
C ASP A 147 -19.86 7.52 17.65
N TYR A 148 -18.71 7.66 18.29
CA TYR A 148 -18.49 8.79 19.20
C TYR A 148 -18.61 10.13 18.47
N LEU A 149 -18.00 10.28 17.30
CA LEU A 149 -18.11 11.51 16.51
C LEU A 149 -19.57 11.78 16.09
N ARG A 150 -20.30 10.77 15.58
CA ARG A 150 -21.70 10.92 15.18
C ARG A 150 -22.59 11.35 16.35
N ASN A 151 -22.36 10.83 17.53
CA ASN A 151 -23.17 11.11 18.70
C ASN A 151 -22.87 12.48 19.35
N HIS A 152 -21.68 13.04 19.14
CA HIS A 152 -21.25 14.27 19.83
C HIS A 152 -21.09 15.47 18.89
N LEU A 153 -21.00 15.27 17.58
CA LEU A 153 -21.00 16.31 16.57
C LEU A 153 -22.39 16.39 15.88
N THR A 154 -23.45 16.40 16.65
CA THR A 154 -24.84 16.30 16.17
C THR A 154 -25.29 17.50 15.32
N ALA A 155 -24.69 18.66 15.53
CA ALA A 155 -24.92 19.85 14.69
C ALA A 155 -24.07 19.84 13.42
N ALA A 156 -23.05 18.99 13.35
CA ALA A 156 -22.18 18.84 12.18
C ALA A 156 -22.80 17.86 11.19
N GLY A 157 -22.77 18.21 9.90
CA GLY A 157 -23.02 17.24 8.84
C GLY A 157 -21.80 16.32 8.73
N ILE A 158 -21.96 15.01 9.05
CA ILE A 158 -20.89 14.02 8.88
C ILE A 158 -21.13 13.18 7.63
N SER A 159 -20.15 13.12 6.73
CA SER A 159 -20.22 12.34 5.49
C SER A 159 -18.94 11.55 5.25
N ASP A 160 -19.01 10.50 4.42
CA ASP A 160 -17.80 9.81 3.92
C ASP A 160 -17.20 10.62 2.77
N PHE A 161 -15.95 11.02 2.93
CA PHE A 161 -15.19 11.80 1.94
C PHE A 161 -14.07 11.00 1.29
N THR A 162 -14.01 9.70 1.55
CA THR A 162 -12.93 8.80 1.12
C THR A 162 -12.76 8.81 -0.40
N GLU A 163 -13.85 8.66 -1.15
CA GLU A 163 -13.86 8.62 -2.62
C GLU A 163 -13.22 9.87 -3.25
N PHE A 164 -13.46 11.04 -2.68
CA PHE A 164 -12.92 12.30 -3.19
C PHE A 164 -11.39 12.39 -3.00
N VAL A 165 -10.91 11.92 -1.85
CA VAL A 165 -9.46 11.87 -1.58
C VAL A 165 -8.77 10.81 -2.44
N ASP A 166 -9.39 9.65 -2.61
CA ASP A 166 -8.87 8.58 -3.46
C ASP A 166 -8.62 9.05 -4.88
N ARG A 167 -9.57 9.76 -5.49
CA ARG A 167 -9.42 10.29 -6.86
C ARG A 167 -8.20 11.19 -7.04
N ILE A 168 -7.79 11.88 -5.99
CA ILE A 168 -6.59 12.73 -6.01
C ILE A 168 -5.34 11.89 -5.74
N LYS A 169 -5.39 11.01 -4.73
CA LYS A 169 -4.27 10.22 -4.22
C LYS A 169 -3.76 9.19 -5.22
N VAL A 170 -4.64 8.61 -6.03
CA VAL A 170 -4.28 7.55 -6.99
C VAL A 170 -3.44 8.05 -8.16
N VAL A 171 -3.56 9.34 -8.52
CA VAL A 171 -2.77 9.99 -9.57
C VAL A 171 -1.48 10.51 -8.97
N LYS A 172 -0.37 9.83 -9.26
CA LYS A 172 0.93 10.10 -8.64
C LYS A 172 1.61 11.33 -9.25
N SER A 173 2.24 12.13 -8.40
CA SER A 173 3.13 13.20 -8.85
C SER A 173 4.47 12.65 -9.32
N ASP A 174 5.28 13.50 -9.97
CA ASP A 174 6.64 13.13 -10.39
C ASP A 174 7.52 12.75 -9.20
N GLU A 175 7.34 13.40 -8.03
CA GLU A 175 8.05 13.07 -6.81
C GLU A 175 7.64 11.68 -6.29
N GLU A 176 6.34 11.40 -6.25
CA GLU A 176 5.80 10.09 -5.85
C GLU A 176 6.27 8.98 -6.82
N ILE A 177 6.28 9.25 -8.12
CA ILE A 177 6.80 8.33 -9.15
C ILE A 177 8.29 8.06 -8.93
N GLY A 178 9.06 9.07 -8.54
CA GLY A 178 10.48 8.90 -8.16
C GLY A 178 10.65 7.91 -7.02
N LEU A 179 9.83 8.03 -5.96
CA LEU A 179 9.85 7.12 -4.79
C LEU A 179 9.40 5.71 -5.15
N ILE A 180 8.41 5.55 -6.02
CA ILE A 180 7.94 4.25 -6.53
C ILE A 180 9.07 3.52 -7.28
N ARG A 181 9.81 4.24 -8.14
CA ARG A 181 10.96 3.68 -8.86
C ARG A 181 12.11 3.27 -7.92
N GLU A 182 12.35 4.07 -6.88
CA GLU A 182 13.34 3.71 -5.85
C GLU A 182 12.93 2.44 -5.11
N THR A 183 11.65 2.29 -4.74
CA THR A 183 11.14 1.07 -4.10
C THR A 183 11.32 -0.16 -5.00
N ALA A 184 10.99 -0.06 -6.29
CA ALA A 184 11.21 -1.15 -7.24
C ALA A 184 12.70 -1.53 -7.34
N SER A 185 13.60 -0.54 -7.33
CA SER A 185 15.05 -0.78 -7.34
C SER A 185 15.55 -1.49 -6.08
N ILE A 186 14.98 -1.17 -4.92
CA ILE A 186 15.27 -1.87 -3.65
C ILE A 186 14.85 -3.34 -3.73
N GLN A 187 13.68 -3.62 -4.30
CA GLN A 187 13.18 -4.98 -4.49
C GLN A 187 14.05 -5.79 -5.45
N ASP A 188 14.46 -5.19 -6.57
CA ASP A 188 15.41 -5.81 -7.51
C ASP A 188 16.71 -6.20 -6.83
N ALA A 189 17.30 -5.27 -6.06
CA ALA A 189 18.55 -5.52 -5.34
C ALA A 189 18.40 -6.59 -4.25
N ALA A 190 17.27 -6.63 -3.56
CA ALA A 190 17.01 -7.65 -2.55
C ALA A 190 16.78 -9.03 -3.17
N PHE A 191 16.07 -9.10 -4.30
CA PHE A 191 15.86 -10.34 -5.03
C PHE A 191 17.18 -10.90 -5.56
N GLU A 192 18.02 -10.08 -6.18
CA GLU A 192 19.34 -10.48 -6.66
C GLU A 192 20.19 -11.08 -5.53
N LYS A 193 20.24 -10.43 -4.35
CA LYS A 193 20.94 -10.96 -3.19
C LYS A 193 20.31 -12.26 -2.67
N ALA A 194 18.99 -12.39 -2.73
CA ALA A 194 18.28 -13.58 -2.27
C ALA A 194 18.62 -14.83 -3.10
N LEU A 195 18.91 -14.68 -4.41
CA LEU A 195 19.33 -15.81 -5.26
C LEU A 195 20.53 -16.55 -4.67
N GLY A 196 21.47 -15.86 -4.02
CA GLY A 196 22.62 -16.48 -3.36
C GLY A 196 22.27 -17.25 -2.07
N MET A 197 21.09 -17.01 -1.50
CA MET A 197 20.61 -17.71 -0.30
C MET A 197 19.77 -18.94 -0.62
N ILE A 198 19.14 -18.99 -1.80
CA ILE A 198 18.25 -20.08 -2.22
C ILE A 198 19.11 -21.28 -2.64
N ARG A 199 19.17 -22.31 -1.80
CA ARG A 199 19.94 -23.55 -2.06
C ARG A 199 19.42 -24.71 -1.22
N PRO A 200 19.70 -25.97 -1.59
CA PRO A 200 19.36 -27.11 -0.77
C PRO A 200 19.93 -26.99 0.65
N GLY A 201 19.13 -27.35 1.64
CA GLY A 201 19.49 -27.29 3.05
C GLY A 201 19.10 -26.02 3.79
N VAL A 202 18.84 -24.91 3.09
CA VAL A 202 18.34 -23.65 3.66
C VAL A 202 16.82 -23.74 3.84
N ARG A 203 16.28 -23.10 4.85
CA ARG A 203 14.82 -23.00 5.04
C ARG A 203 14.25 -21.82 4.25
N ASP A 204 13.06 -21.99 3.74
CA ASP A 204 12.32 -20.91 3.07
C ASP A 204 12.18 -19.67 3.97
N SER A 205 11.91 -19.87 5.27
CA SER A 205 11.84 -18.79 6.27
C SER A 205 13.18 -18.07 6.51
N GLU A 206 14.32 -18.72 6.30
CA GLU A 206 15.64 -18.07 6.41
C GLU A 206 15.86 -17.12 5.23
N VAL A 207 15.39 -17.50 4.03
CA VAL A 207 15.42 -16.60 2.86
C VAL A 207 14.51 -15.39 3.10
N ALA A 208 13.28 -15.60 3.61
CA ALA A 208 12.36 -14.49 3.93
C ALA A 208 12.97 -13.51 4.94
N ALA A 209 13.60 -14.02 6.01
CA ALA A 209 14.26 -13.18 7.02
C ALA A 209 15.45 -12.40 6.44
N PHE A 210 16.24 -13.02 5.56
CA PHE A 210 17.33 -12.36 4.86
C PHE A 210 16.83 -11.23 3.94
N VAL A 211 15.77 -11.49 3.16
CA VAL A 211 15.17 -10.47 2.29
C VAL A 211 14.60 -9.31 3.12
N GLN A 212 13.89 -9.61 4.21
CA GLN A 212 13.33 -8.58 5.10
C GLN A 212 14.44 -7.69 5.67
N HIS A 213 15.52 -8.27 6.18
CA HIS A 213 16.68 -7.51 6.64
C HIS A 213 17.29 -6.66 5.52
N THR A 214 17.44 -7.24 4.33
CA THR A 214 18.06 -6.56 3.19
C THR A 214 17.27 -5.33 2.74
N VAL A 215 15.95 -5.46 2.58
CA VAL A 215 15.12 -4.31 2.16
C VAL A 215 15.07 -3.23 3.22
N GLN A 216 15.08 -3.60 4.51
CA GLN A 216 15.10 -2.65 5.62
C GLN A 216 16.43 -1.88 5.65
N ASP A 217 17.57 -2.55 5.45
CA ASP A 217 18.89 -1.93 5.35
C ASP A 217 18.97 -0.96 4.16
N LEU A 218 18.27 -1.27 3.06
CA LEU A 218 18.17 -0.42 1.89
C LEU A 218 17.20 0.76 2.06
N GLY A 219 16.47 0.84 3.18
CA GLY A 219 15.63 1.98 3.55
C GLY A 219 14.12 1.74 3.41
N SER A 220 13.67 0.49 3.24
CA SER A 220 12.25 0.15 3.33
C SER A 220 11.70 0.43 4.73
N GLU A 221 10.55 1.09 4.81
CA GLU A 221 9.91 1.44 6.08
C GLU A 221 9.04 0.30 6.60
N GLN A 222 8.35 -0.44 5.71
CA GLN A 222 7.46 -1.53 6.06
C GLN A 222 7.53 -2.68 5.03
N GLN A 223 7.51 -3.92 5.48
CA GLN A 223 7.78 -5.09 4.66
C GLN A 223 6.73 -6.18 4.82
N LEU A 224 6.23 -6.69 3.69
CA LEU A 224 5.49 -7.95 3.59
C LEU A 224 6.30 -8.88 2.67
N ILE A 225 7.02 -9.83 3.28
CA ILE A 225 7.78 -10.84 2.54
C ILE A 225 7.03 -12.17 2.69
N MET A 226 6.63 -12.74 1.56
CA MET A 226 5.96 -14.04 1.54
C MET A 226 6.76 -15.01 0.67
N VAL A 227 6.92 -16.22 1.17
CA VAL A 227 7.65 -17.29 0.50
C VAL A 227 6.86 -18.60 0.53
N GLY A 228 7.18 -19.50 -0.38
CA GLY A 228 6.72 -20.88 -0.35
C GLY A 228 7.78 -21.79 -0.93
N SER A 229 7.86 -23.01 -0.46
CA SER A 229 8.71 -24.05 -1.03
C SER A 229 7.98 -25.39 -1.08
N ALA A 230 8.11 -26.12 -2.19
CA ALA A 230 7.45 -27.41 -2.38
C ALA A 230 8.26 -28.28 -3.35
N PRO A 231 8.11 -29.63 -3.28
CA PRO A 231 8.61 -30.50 -4.34
C PRO A 231 7.99 -30.16 -5.70
N MET A 232 8.73 -30.37 -6.78
CA MET A 232 8.18 -30.25 -8.14
C MET A 232 6.95 -31.16 -8.29
N GLY A 233 5.90 -30.67 -8.98
CA GLY A 233 4.63 -31.39 -9.10
C GLY A 233 3.65 -31.20 -7.92
N THR A 234 4.01 -30.33 -6.97
CA THR A 234 3.12 -29.89 -5.88
C THR A 234 2.97 -28.37 -5.97
N PRO A 235 1.76 -27.79 -5.92
CA PRO A 235 1.62 -26.33 -5.95
C PRO A 235 2.44 -25.63 -4.88
N CYS A 236 3.10 -24.52 -5.25
CA CYS A 236 3.99 -23.78 -4.38
C CYS A 236 3.54 -22.31 -4.24
N PRO A 237 2.37 -22.03 -3.64
CA PRO A 237 1.92 -20.66 -3.41
C PRO A 237 2.77 -19.97 -2.34
N GLN A 238 2.74 -18.63 -2.34
CA GLN A 238 3.30 -17.84 -1.25
C GLN A 238 2.49 -18.08 0.03
N MET A 239 3.19 -18.29 1.12
CA MET A 239 2.62 -18.61 2.42
C MET A 239 2.87 -17.50 3.42
N ARG A 240 1.93 -17.28 4.32
CA ARG A 240 2.17 -16.44 5.51
C ARG A 240 3.33 -17.01 6.31
N ARG A 241 4.18 -16.14 6.85
CA ARG A 241 5.45 -16.54 7.48
C ARG A 241 5.31 -17.61 8.59
N HIS A 242 4.17 -17.72 9.28
CA HIS A 242 3.99 -18.78 10.28
C HIS A 242 3.66 -20.16 9.71
N PHE A 243 3.45 -20.26 8.40
CA PHE A 243 3.31 -21.54 7.69
C PHE A 243 4.55 -21.93 6.91
N THR A 244 5.59 -21.08 6.91
CA THR A 244 6.89 -21.37 6.30
C THR A 244 7.83 -21.93 7.35
N HIS A 245 8.80 -22.66 7.01
CA HIS A 245 9.92 -23.22 7.77
C HIS A 245 10.41 -24.54 7.18
N ARG A 246 10.02 -24.83 5.95
CA ARG A 246 10.44 -26.03 5.25
C ARG A 246 11.89 -25.90 4.83
N LYS A 247 12.67 -26.96 5.03
CA LYS A 247 14.02 -27.10 4.51
C LYS A 247 13.96 -27.48 3.03
N MET A 248 14.47 -26.62 2.16
CA MET A 248 14.47 -26.84 0.72
C MET A 248 15.44 -27.97 0.34
N MET A 249 15.06 -28.76 -0.67
CA MET A 249 15.80 -29.87 -1.22
C MET A 249 16.14 -29.62 -2.69
N ALA A 250 17.11 -30.34 -3.24
CA ALA A 250 17.37 -30.33 -4.66
C ALA A 250 16.11 -30.81 -5.42
N GLY A 251 15.76 -30.15 -6.51
CA GLY A 251 14.53 -30.40 -7.28
C GLY A 251 13.29 -29.67 -6.77
N ASP A 252 13.37 -28.94 -5.65
CA ASP A 252 12.23 -28.13 -5.16
C ASP A 252 12.02 -26.87 -6.01
N GLN A 253 10.81 -26.38 -5.97
CA GLN A 253 10.45 -25.04 -6.38
C GLN A 253 10.31 -24.12 -5.16
N PHE A 254 10.55 -22.84 -5.36
CA PHE A 254 10.49 -21.79 -4.34
C PHE A 254 9.86 -20.54 -4.94
N THR A 255 8.87 -20.00 -4.29
CA THR A 255 8.25 -18.72 -4.65
C THR A 255 8.64 -17.64 -3.66
N LEU A 256 8.96 -16.46 -4.17
CA LEU A 256 9.30 -15.28 -3.37
C LEU A 256 8.47 -14.09 -3.84
N MET A 257 7.74 -13.48 -2.91
CA MET A 257 7.08 -12.19 -3.06
C MET A 257 7.76 -11.18 -2.14
N ILE A 258 8.12 -10.06 -2.69
CA ILE A 258 8.68 -8.91 -1.98
C ILE A 258 7.71 -7.76 -2.20
N GLU A 259 6.83 -7.52 -1.24
CA GLU A 259 5.91 -6.40 -1.25
C GLU A 259 6.31 -5.46 -0.11
N VAL A 260 6.90 -4.34 -0.46
CA VAL A 260 7.47 -3.40 0.51
C VAL A 260 7.22 -1.97 0.06
N ASN A 261 7.18 -1.06 1.03
CA ASN A 261 7.36 0.34 0.71
C ASN A 261 8.86 0.70 0.77
N GLY A 262 9.24 1.71 0.01
CA GLY A 262 10.58 2.28 0.06
C GLY A 262 10.69 3.47 1.02
N PRO A 263 11.83 4.17 0.97
CA PRO A 263 12.00 5.43 1.66
C PRO A 263 10.96 6.44 1.15
N GLY A 264 10.21 7.04 2.06
CA GLY A 264 9.07 7.90 1.72
C GLY A 264 7.73 7.19 1.67
N GLY A 265 7.70 5.84 1.69
CA GLY A 265 6.53 5.05 2.00
C GLY A 265 5.69 4.54 0.83
N MET A 266 6.16 4.66 -0.41
CA MET A 266 5.45 4.16 -1.58
C MET A 266 5.68 2.67 -1.81
N TYR A 267 4.60 1.90 -1.96
CA TYR A 267 4.63 0.46 -2.19
C TYR A 267 4.83 0.08 -3.65
N THR A 268 5.57 -1.01 -3.86
CA THR A 268 5.60 -1.84 -5.05
C THR A 268 5.65 -3.32 -4.67
N GLU A 269 5.46 -4.22 -5.63
CA GLU A 269 5.42 -5.67 -5.42
C GLU A 269 6.17 -6.41 -6.52
N LEU A 270 7.16 -7.21 -6.14
CA LEU A 270 7.94 -8.08 -7.03
C LEU A 270 7.73 -9.53 -6.65
N GLY A 271 7.36 -10.37 -7.63
CA GLY A 271 7.19 -11.79 -7.40
C GLY A 271 7.79 -12.68 -8.48
N ARG A 272 8.57 -13.71 -8.05
CA ARG A 272 9.23 -14.66 -8.94
C ARG A 272 9.24 -16.07 -8.37
N THR A 273 9.41 -17.02 -9.26
CA THR A 273 9.62 -18.43 -8.94
C THR A 273 11.07 -18.83 -9.21
N CYS A 274 11.66 -19.58 -8.29
CA CYS A 274 12.96 -20.23 -8.42
C CYS A 274 12.79 -21.74 -8.39
N VAL A 275 13.70 -22.49 -9.03
CA VAL A 275 13.74 -23.96 -8.99
C VAL A 275 15.15 -24.38 -8.63
N LEU A 276 15.30 -25.25 -7.62
CA LEU A 276 16.58 -25.80 -7.18
C LEU A 276 16.97 -26.97 -8.09
N GLY A 277 17.23 -26.65 -9.37
CA GLY A 277 17.48 -27.57 -10.46
C GLY A 277 16.75 -27.17 -11.74
N LYS A 278 16.07 -28.10 -12.40
CA LYS A 278 15.33 -27.83 -13.63
C LYS A 278 13.82 -27.77 -13.39
N PRO A 279 13.12 -26.76 -13.95
CA PRO A 279 11.66 -26.70 -13.90
C PRO A 279 11.04 -27.84 -14.73
N SER A 280 9.86 -28.30 -14.33
CA SER A 280 9.06 -29.21 -15.14
C SER A 280 8.45 -28.46 -16.35
N ASN A 281 8.13 -29.21 -17.43
CA ASN A 281 7.43 -28.63 -18.57
C ASN A 281 6.09 -28.02 -18.16
N GLU A 282 5.35 -28.66 -17.25
CA GLU A 282 4.08 -28.16 -16.74
C GLU A 282 4.24 -26.79 -16.05
N LEU A 283 5.31 -26.60 -15.24
CA LEU A 283 5.59 -25.31 -14.61
C LEU A 283 5.99 -24.24 -15.63
N LEU A 284 6.76 -24.61 -16.66
CA LEU A 284 7.13 -23.70 -17.75
C LEU A 284 5.90 -23.28 -18.55
N ASP A 285 5.03 -24.23 -18.94
CA ASP A 285 3.82 -23.94 -19.70
C ASP A 285 2.85 -23.05 -18.88
N ALA A 286 2.67 -23.34 -17.60
CA ALA A 286 1.85 -22.51 -16.70
C ALA A 286 2.45 -21.09 -16.53
N PHE A 287 3.77 -20.96 -16.50
CA PHE A 287 4.46 -19.66 -16.40
C PHE A 287 4.25 -18.82 -17.68
N GLU A 288 4.33 -19.43 -18.86
CA GLU A 288 4.03 -18.71 -20.11
C GLU A 288 2.59 -18.22 -20.14
N VAL A 289 1.62 -19.04 -19.69
CA VAL A 289 0.22 -18.60 -19.58
C VAL A 289 0.08 -17.42 -18.61
N ALA A 290 0.76 -17.46 -17.45
CA ALA A 290 0.73 -16.35 -16.50
C ALA A 290 1.33 -15.06 -17.12
N ARG A 291 2.44 -15.15 -17.86
CA ARG A 291 3.04 -14.03 -18.57
C ARG A 291 2.12 -13.45 -19.64
N GLU A 292 1.49 -14.31 -20.45
CA GLU A 292 0.53 -13.89 -21.46
C GLU A 292 -0.71 -13.24 -20.81
N ALA A 293 -1.21 -13.78 -19.69
CA ALA A 293 -2.32 -13.20 -18.93
C ALA A 293 -1.97 -11.81 -18.38
N GLN A 294 -0.73 -11.62 -17.91
CA GLN A 294 -0.22 -10.29 -17.53
C GLN A 294 -0.25 -9.34 -18.73
N GLN A 295 0.21 -9.79 -19.92
CA GLN A 295 0.25 -8.98 -21.12
C GLN A 295 -1.16 -8.57 -21.59
N VAL A 296 -2.14 -9.47 -21.54
CA VAL A 296 -3.56 -9.14 -21.83
C VAL A 296 -4.07 -7.99 -20.96
N THR A 297 -3.74 -8.00 -19.69
CA THR A 297 -4.08 -6.90 -18.77
C THR A 297 -3.37 -5.61 -19.19
N LEU A 298 -2.07 -5.68 -19.47
CA LEU A 298 -1.26 -4.52 -19.85
C LEU A 298 -1.73 -3.87 -21.16
N ASP A 299 -2.14 -4.64 -22.14
CA ASP A 299 -2.63 -4.14 -23.44
C ASP A 299 -3.89 -3.25 -23.30
N LEU A 300 -4.65 -3.47 -22.22
CA LEU A 300 -5.86 -2.70 -21.89
C LEU A 300 -5.63 -1.61 -20.85
N LEU A 301 -4.47 -1.60 -20.19
CA LEU A 301 -4.16 -0.67 -19.09
C LEU A 301 -3.75 0.70 -19.65
N LYS A 302 -4.75 1.53 -19.98
CA LYS A 302 -4.56 2.87 -20.54
C LYS A 302 -5.58 3.88 -20.00
N PRO A 303 -5.30 5.18 -20.05
CA PRO A 303 -6.23 6.19 -19.58
C PRO A 303 -7.63 6.04 -20.20
N GLY A 304 -8.65 6.13 -19.36
CA GLY A 304 -10.06 5.96 -19.74
C GLY A 304 -10.56 4.52 -19.72
N ALA A 305 -9.69 3.51 -19.64
CA ALA A 305 -10.10 2.12 -19.58
C ALA A 305 -10.97 1.82 -18.35
N ASP A 306 -11.91 0.92 -18.53
CA ASP A 306 -12.78 0.43 -17.46
C ASP A 306 -12.15 -0.83 -16.83
N PRO A 307 -11.90 -0.88 -15.53
CA PRO A 307 -11.35 -2.07 -14.86
C PRO A 307 -12.18 -3.33 -15.09
N ARG A 308 -13.51 -3.18 -15.26
CA ARG A 308 -14.44 -4.29 -15.52
C ARG A 308 -14.20 -4.95 -16.88
N ASP A 309 -13.84 -4.16 -17.90
CA ASP A 309 -13.49 -4.70 -19.23
C ASP A 309 -12.14 -5.43 -19.17
N ILE A 310 -11.20 -4.93 -18.36
CA ILE A 310 -9.88 -5.54 -18.19
C ILE A 310 -10.00 -6.93 -17.54
N ILE A 311 -10.72 -7.07 -16.41
CA ILE A 311 -10.90 -8.39 -15.76
C ILE A 311 -11.70 -9.35 -16.66
N THR A 312 -12.68 -8.85 -17.40
CA THR A 312 -13.46 -9.64 -18.36
C THR A 312 -12.56 -10.23 -19.46
N ALA A 313 -11.70 -9.42 -20.05
CA ALA A 313 -10.74 -9.86 -21.09
C ALA A 313 -9.70 -10.84 -20.52
N HIS A 314 -9.17 -10.56 -19.32
CA HIS A 314 -8.25 -11.44 -18.61
C HIS A 314 -8.87 -12.84 -18.40
N ASN A 315 -10.08 -12.89 -17.88
CA ASN A 315 -10.78 -14.15 -17.64
C ASN A 315 -11.18 -14.88 -18.92
N ALA A 316 -11.54 -14.14 -19.98
CA ALA A 316 -11.78 -14.75 -21.30
C ALA A 316 -10.49 -15.39 -21.87
N PHE A 317 -9.34 -14.78 -21.66
CA PHE A 317 -8.05 -15.35 -22.03
C PHE A 317 -7.75 -16.64 -21.27
N LEU A 318 -7.88 -16.65 -19.94
CA LEU A 318 -7.64 -17.84 -19.11
C LEU A 318 -8.54 -19.00 -19.53
N ARG A 319 -9.85 -18.77 -19.72
CA ARG A 319 -10.80 -19.79 -20.23
C ARG A 319 -10.36 -20.37 -21.59
N LYS A 320 -9.96 -19.50 -22.52
CA LYS A 320 -9.48 -19.93 -23.84
C LYS A 320 -8.24 -20.81 -23.76
N ARG A 321 -7.40 -20.60 -22.75
CA ARG A 321 -6.19 -21.39 -22.48
C ARG A 321 -6.48 -22.64 -21.63
N GLY A 322 -7.76 -22.90 -21.25
CA GLY A 322 -8.18 -24.05 -20.47
C GLY A 322 -7.90 -23.94 -18.96
N TRP A 323 -7.67 -22.73 -18.46
CA TRP A 323 -7.43 -22.46 -17.05
C TRP A 323 -8.64 -21.84 -16.36
N PRO A 324 -8.77 -22.03 -15.03
CA PRO A 324 -9.80 -21.37 -14.24
C PRO A 324 -9.72 -19.85 -14.35
N GLU A 325 -10.86 -19.19 -14.20
CA GLU A 325 -10.92 -17.73 -14.11
C GLU A 325 -10.23 -17.23 -12.86
N GLU A 326 -9.66 -16.04 -12.96
CA GLU A 326 -9.14 -15.31 -11.81
C GLU A 326 -10.30 -14.74 -10.98
N THR A 327 -10.34 -15.09 -9.72
CA THR A 327 -11.38 -14.65 -8.76
C THR A 327 -10.81 -13.81 -7.64
N ARG A 328 -9.49 -13.66 -7.58
CA ARG A 328 -8.79 -12.84 -6.60
C ARG A 328 -8.62 -11.41 -7.12
N LEU A 329 -8.15 -10.53 -6.27
CA LEU A 329 -7.61 -9.25 -6.69
C LEU A 329 -6.20 -9.49 -7.26
N TYR A 330 -6.08 -9.60 -8.58
CA TYR A 330 -4.83 -9.92 -9.29
C TYR A 330 -4.12 -8.71 -9.89
N ALA A 331 -4.77 -7.56 -9.88
CA ALA A 331 -4.19 -6.30 -10.29
C ALA A 331 -4.90 -5.13 -9.59
N HIS A 332 -4.11 -4.19 -9.07
CA HIS A 332 -4.62 -3.07 -8.30
C HIS A 332 -3.63 -1.92 -8.22
N GLY A 333 -4.12 -0.75 -7.82
CA GLY A 333 -3.27 0.39 -7.47
C GLY A 333 -2.42 0.12 -6.25
N GLN A 334 -1.27 0.76 -6.20
CA GLN A 334 -0.39 0.83 -5.03
C GLN A 334 0.16 2.24 -4.85
N GLY A 335 0.38 2.62 -3.61
CA GLY A 335 0.93 3.90 -3.23
C GLY A 335 1.35 3.90 -1.77
N TYR A 336 0.71 4.71 -0.93
CA TYR A 336 0.90 4.64 0.52
C TYR A 336 0.21 3.43 1.17
N ASP A 337 -0.65 2.75 0.45
CA ASP A 337 -1.27 1.49 0.85
C ASP A 337 -0.78 0.35 -0.04
N LEU A 338 -0.71 -0.87 0.51
CA LEU A 338 -0.47 -2.11 -0.25
C LEU A 338 -1.46 -2.24 -1.40
N VAL A 339 -2.72 -1.89 -1.14
CA VAL A 339 -3.82 -1.92 -2.09
C VAL A 339 -4.48 -0.56 -2.11
N GLU A 340 -4.42 0.11 -3.26
CA GLU A 340 -5.18 1.33 -3.56
C GLU A 340 -6.11 1.09 -4.74
N ARG A 341 -7.05 1.99 -4.95
CA ARG A 341 -7.82 2.03 -6.19
C ARG A 341 -6.91 2.44 -7.38
N PRO A 342 -7.28 2.07 -8.61
CA PRO A 342 -8.39 1.16 -8.92
C PRO A 342 -8.03 -0.30 -8.65
N ALA A 343 -9.01 -1.08 -8.24
CA ALA A 343 -8.94 -2.53 -8.26
C ALA A 343 -9.41 -3.05 -9.62
N ILE A 344 -8.67 -3.97 -10.24
CA ILE A 344 -9.12 -4.56 -11.52
C ILE A 344 -10.14 -5.65 -11.21
N ARG A 345 -11.41 -5.24 -11.05
CA ARG A 345 -12.53 -6.04 -10.59
C ARG A 345 -13.84 -5.62 -11.26
N GLU A 346 -14.86 -6.46 -11.13
CA GLU A 346 -16.20 -6.21 -11.70
C GLU A 346 -16.98 -5.09 -10.98
N ASP A 347 -16.65 -4.81 -9.72
CA ASP A 347 -17.29 -3.80 -8.87
C ASP A 347 -16.53 -2.45 -8.81
N GLU A 348 -15.40 -2.32 -9.51
CA GLU A 348 -14.65 -1.05 -9.56
C GLU A 348 -15.33 -0.04 -10.50
N THR A 349 -15.45 1.17 -10.02
CA THR A 349 -16.08 2.29 -10.75
C THR A 349 -15.07 3.36 -11.21
N MET A 350 -13.88 3.37 -10.63
CA MET A 350 -12.84 4.32 -11.01
C MET A 350 -12.17 3.90 -12.31
N ARG A 351 -12.15 4.79 -13.30
CA ARG A 351 -11.44 4.53 -14.56
C ARG A 351 -9.94 4.70 -14.38
N ILE A 352 -9.19 3.97 -15.20
CA ILE A 352 -7.74 4.09 -15.28
C ILE A 352 -7.36 5.51 -15.71
N GLN A 353 -6.35 6.07 -15.07
CA GLN A 353 -5.80 7.40 -15.39
C GLN A 353 -4.29 7.32 -15.55
N ALA A 354 -3.71 8.27 -16.28
CA ALA A 354 -2.26 8.42 -16.35
C ALA A 354 -1.68 8.66 -14.93
N ASN A 355 -0.46 8.26 -14.72
CA ASN A 355 0.28 8.34 -13.46
C ASN A 355 -0.29 7.47 -12.31
N MET A 356 -1.18 6.53 -12.59
CA MET A 356 -1.50 5.46 -11.63
C MET A 356 -0.37 4.43 -11.59
N ASN A 357 -0.01 3.97 -10.39
CA ASN A 357 0.91 2.85 -10.18
C ASN A 357 0.10 1.57 -9.96
N ILE A 358 0.20 0.62 -10.88
CA ILE A 358 -0.59 -0.61 -10.89
C ILE A 358 0.33 -1.83 -10.78
N THR A 359 0.10 -2.66 -9.77
CA THR A 359 0.68 -4.02 -9.73
C THR A 359 -0.19 -5.00 -10.51
N VAL A 360 0.44 -5.96 -11.19
CA VAL A 360 -0.24 -6.98 -11.99
C VAL A 360 0.38 -8.34 -11.71
N HIS A 361 -0.38 -9.22 -11.04
CA HIS A 361 0.13 -10.51 -10.52
C HIS A 361 -0.82 -11.68 -10.78
N PRO A 362 -1.06 -12.04 -12.08
CA PRO A 362 -1.88 -13.19 -12.43
C PRO A 362 -1.29 -14.49 -11.89
N ILE A 363 -2.17 -15.41 -11.51
CA ILE A 363 -1.82 -16.76 -11.09
C ILE A 363 -2.42 -17.77 -12.04
N VAL A 364 -1.64 -18.79 -12.36
CA VAL A 364 -2.06 -20.00 -13.09
C VAL A 364 -1.78 -21.21 -12.20
N ALA A 365 -2.82 -21.85 -11.71
CA ALA A 365 -2.68 -22.93 -10.73
C ALA A 365 -3.62 -24.09 -11.00
N SER A 366 -3.15 -25.31 -10.70
CA SER A 366 -3.89 -26.56 -10.73
C SER A 366 -3.61 -27.40 -9.46
N GLY A 367 -4.03 -28.66 -9.44
CA GLY A 367 -3.68 -29.59 -8.36
C GLY A 367 -2.18 -29.94 -8.28
N THR A 368 -1.40 -29.66 -9.33
CA THR A 368 0.01 -30.05 -9.46
C THR A 368 0.96 -28.88 -9.70
N VAL A 369 0.46 -27.73 -10.10
CA VAL A 369 1.27 -26.55 -10.43
C VAL A 369 0.72 -25.27 -9.83
N PHE A 370 1.61 -24.39 -9.45
CA PHE A 370 1.34 -22.99 -9.13
C PHE A 370 2.38 -22.14 -9.84
N SER A 371 1.94 -21.25 -10.70
CA SER A 371 2.80 -20.33 -11.42
C SER A 371 2.25 -18.92 -11.40
N TRP A 372 3.13 -17.95 -11.43
CA TRP A 372 2.78 -16.54 -11.35
C TRP A 372 3.93 -15.64 -11.75
N VAL A 373 3.60 -14.39 -12.03
CA VAL A 373 4.54 -13.29 -12.22
C VAL A 373 3.92 -12.05 -11.60
N CYS A 374 4.71 -11.26 -10.90
CA CYS A 374 4.24 -10.02 -10.26
C CYS A 374 5.19 -8.87 -10.52
N ASP A 375 4.65 -7.77 -11.02
CA ASP A 375 5.39 -6.55 -11.32
C ASP A 375 4.49 -5.31 -11.26
N ASN A 376 5.11 -4.14 -11.06
CA ASN A 376 4.47 -2.84 -11.14
C ASN A 376 4.70 -2.13 -12.46
N TYR A 377 3.68 -1.35 -12.85
CA TYR A 377 3.66 -0.50 -14.03
C TYR A 377 3.07 0.85 -13.71
N LEU A 378 3.64 1.91 -14.28
CA LEU A 378 3.00 3.22 -14.30
C LEU A 378 2.11 3.32 -15.54
N VAL A 379 0.92 3.80 -15.39
CA VAL A 379 0.06 4.15 -16.53
C VAL A 379 0.57 5.46 -17.10
N THR A 380 0.92 5.47 -18.40
CA THR A 380 1.28 6.68 -19.14
C THR A 380 0.10 7.14 -20.00
N GLU A 381 0.21 8.29 -20.67
CA GLU A 381 -0.80 8.77 -21.60
C GLU A 381 -1.07 7.79 -22.76
N ASN A 382 -0.10 6.94 -23.10
CA ASN A 382 -0.18 6.01 -24.23
C ASN A 382 -0.39 4.55 -23.81
N GLY A 383 -0.58 4.27 -22.50
CA GLY A 383 -0.70 2.91 -21.96
C GLY A 383 0.33 2.65 -20.86
N PRO A 384 0.59 1.39 -20.46
CA PRO A 384 1.52 1.08 -19.39
C PRO A 384 2.96 1.45 -19.76
N SER A 385 3.74 1.87 -18.77
CA SER A 385 5.18 2.01 -18.90
C SER A 385 5.85 0.66 -19.17
N ALA A 386 7.14 0.67 -19.47
CA ALA A 386 7.96 -0.50 -19.23
C ALA A 386 7.83 -0.95 -17.77
N CYS A 387 8.06 -2.25 -17.51
CA CYS A 387 8.07 -2.80 -16.16
C CYS A 387 8.99 -1.97 -15.26
N LEU A 388 8.55 -1.64 -14.05
CA LEU A 388 9.38 -0.88 -13.11
C LEU A 388 10.55 -1.70 -12.56
N HIS A 389 10.36 -3.02 -12.47
CA HIS A 389 11.40 -3.96 -12.04
C HIS A 389 12.33 -4.34 -13.18
N ARG A 390 13.61 -4.43 -12.89
CA ARG A 390 14.66 -4.91 -13.81
C ARG A 390 14.85 -6.42 -13.72
N THR A 391 14.40 -7.05 -12.63
CA THR A 391 14.44 -8.50 -12.44
C THR A 391 13.69 -9.21 -13.58
N GLU A 392 14.38 -10.05 -14.33
CA GLU A 392 13.81 -10.73 -15.49
C GLU A 392 12.55 -11.51 -15.15
N LYS A 393 11.59 -11.53 -16.09
CA LYS A 393 10.37 -12.34 -15.99
C LYS A 393 10.66 -13.75 -16.49
N LYS A 394 11.23 -14.55 -15.60
CA LYS A 394 11.55 -15.97 -15.85
C LYS A 394 11.45 -16.79 -14.58
N ILE A 395 11.43 -18.10 -14.73
CA ILE A 395 11.74 -19.03 -13.65
C ILE A 395 13.26 -19.07 -13.51
N PHE A 396 13.76 -18.83 -12.29
CA PHE A 396 15.20 -18.85 -12.00
C PHE A 396 15.65 -20.26 -11.65
N GLU A 397 16.57 -20.81 -12.41
CA GLU A 397 17.23 -22.09 -12.12
C GLU A 397 18.43 -21.84 -11.19
N ILE A 398 18.47 -22.53 -10.06
CA ILE A 398 19.49 -22.41 -9.01
C ILE A 398 20.33 -23.69 -8.97
#